data_baf41f746939a15cbaad027d15deaf61
#
_entry.id   baf41f746939a15cbaad027d15deaf61
#
_cell.length_a   1.000
_cell.length_b   1.000
_cell.length_c   1.000
_cell.angle_alpha   90.00
_cell.angle_beta   90.00
_cell.angle_gamma   90.00
#
_symmetry.space_group_name_H-M   'P 1'
#
loop_
_entity.id
_entity.type
_entity.pdbx_description
1 polymer ?
#
loop_
_entity_poly.entity_id
_entity_poly.type
_entity_poly.pdbx_seq_one_letter_code
_entity_poly.pdbx_strand_id
1 'polypeptide(L)'
;MKKTSLRPIALLFTFLFTLTASAQLKTDEFTTKSGKKVTITCIKHASMEINYNGVEIEVDPVGMWLKPETDYATFPKANIILVTHEHKDHFDRAAIHEIRTPATSIYVNQAVFGHFRNGLVMQNGDVRKYASDITIEAVPAYNTTPEHQQFHPKGRDNGYILTLDGFRIYIAGDTEDIPEMADIKDIDVAFLPCNQPYTMTVDQCVNAAKIIKPKVLFPYHYNDTPVHKISMALAGSGIDVRIRNYK
;
A
#
# COMPACT_ATOMS: atom_id res chain seq x y z
N MET A 1 -47.94 -67.47 1.30
CA MET A 1 -46.58 -66.91 1.19
C MET A 1 -46.68 -65.50 0.73
N LYS A 2 -46.54 -64.49 1.64
CA LYS A 2 -46.57 -63.06 1.29
C LYS A 2 -45.16 -62.59 1.05
N LYS A 3 -44.87 -62.11 -0.21
CA LYS A 3 -43.59 -61.50 -0.55
C LYS A 3 -43.57 -60.04 -0.08
N THR A 4 -42.74 -59.76 0.89
CA THR A 4 -42.41 -58.37 1.35
C THR A 4 -41.40 -57.76 0.39
N SER A 5 -41.80 -56.73 -0.32
CA SER A 5 -40.93 -55.90 -1.20
C SER A 5 -40.22 -54.84 -0.35
N LEU A 6 -38.91 -54.96 -0.19
CA LEU A 6 -38.07 -53.88 0.35
C LEU A 6 -37.86 -52.82 -0.74
N ARG A 7 -38.26 -51.60 -0.47
CA ARG A 7 -37.93 -50.42 -1.29
C ARG A 7 -36.59 -49.83 -0.82
N PRO A 8 -35.65 -49.50 -1.72
CA PRO A 8 -34.40 -48.84 -1.32
C PRO A 8 -34.69 -47.38 -0.97
N ILE A 9 -34.21 -46.96 0.21
CA ILE A 9 -34.20 -45.59 0.63
C ILE A 9 -32.96 -44.93 -0.03
N ALA A 10 -33.19 -44.06 -0.99
CA ALA A 10 -32.12 -43.23 -1.57
C ALA A 10 -31.78 -42.09 -0.59
N LEU A 11 -30.60 -42.16 0.05
CA LEU A 11 -30.08 -41.06 0.83
C LEU A 11 -29.57 -40.00 -0.12
N LEU A 12 -30.29 -38.89 -0.20
CA LEU A 12 -29.84 -37.69 -0.96
C LEU A 12 -28.83 -36.92 -0.10
N PHE A 13 -27.52 -37.06 -0.41
CA PHE A 13 -26.48 -36.23 0.19
C PHE A 13 -26.51 -34.85 -0.49
N THR A 14 -27.11 -33.87 0.15
CA THR A 14 -27.00 -32.45 -0.22
C THR A 14 -25.63 -31.95 0.22
N PHE A 15 -24.71 -31.83 -0.73
CA PHE A 15 -23.48 -31.07 -0.53
C PHE A 15 -23.80 -29.58 -0.43
N LEU A 16 -23.78 -29.04 0.78
CA LEU A 16 -23.80 -27.59 0.99
C LEU A 16 -22.42 -27.04 0.59
N PHE A 17 -22.31 -26.50 -0.62
CA PHE A 17 -21.19 -25.65 -0.98
C PHE A 17 -21.34 -24.32 -0.23
N THR A 18 -20.63 -24.16 0.86
CA THR A 18 -20.43 -22.83 1.45
C THR A 18 -19.51 -22.05 0.52
N LEU A 19 -20.06 -21.22 -0.36
CA LEU A 19 -19.29 -20.16 -1.01
C LEU A 19 -18.83 -19.17 0.08
N THR A 20 -17.60 -19.29 0.53
CA THR A 20 -16.92 -18.20 1.20
C THR A 20 -16.71 -17.11 0.15
N ALA A 21 -17.53 -16.07 0.17
CA ALA A 21 -17.28 -14.88 -0.61
C ALA A 21 -15.96 -14.26 -0.07
N SER A 22 -14.85 -14.54 -0.74
CA SER A 22 -13.64 -13.75 -0.56
C SER A 22 -14.01 -12.31 -0.92
N ALA A 23 -13.87 -11.38 0.02
CA ALA A 23 -14.11 -9.97 -0.28
C ALA A 23 -13.12 -9.57 -1.38
N GLN A 24 -13.64 -9.26 -2.57
CA GLN A 24 -12.83 -8.85 -3.69
C GLN A 24 -12.07 -7.56 -3.31
N LEU A 25 -10.76 -7.57 -3.44
CA LEU A 25 -9.90 -6.40 -3.21
C LEU A 25 -10.36 -5.26 -4.12
N LYS A 26 -10.38 -4.05 -3.58
CA LYS A 26 -10.84 -2.89 -4.33
C LYS A 26 -9.71 -2.29 -5.15
N THR A 27 -9.93 -2.19 -6.46
CA THR A 27 -8.99 -1.63 -7.43
C THR A 27 -9.51 -0.28 -7.95
N ASP A 28 -8.65 0.71 -8.01
CA ASP A 28 -8.89 2.00 -8.66
C ASP A 28 -8.08 2.07 -9.96
N GLU A 29 -8.70 2.62 -11.02
CA GLU A 29 -8.09 2.74 -12.34
C GLU A 29 -7.78 4.18 -12.67
N PHE A 30 -6.60 4.40 -13.27
CA PHE A 30 -6.11 5.69 -13.74
C PHE A 30 -5.48 5.53 -15.13
N THR A 31 -5.24 6.67 -15.78
CA THR A 31 -4.62 6.71 -17.10
C THR A 31 -3.53 7.77 -17.12
N THR A 32 -2.36 7.44 -17.61
CA THR A 32 -1.25 8.38 -17.81
C THR A 32 -1.53 9.34 -18.96
N LYS A 33 -0.66 10.35 -19.14
CA LYS A 33 -0.78 11.32 -20.25
C LYS A 33 -0.70 10.67 -21.64
N SER A 34 0.07 9.57 -21.78
CA SER A 34 0.17 8.84 -23.05
C SER A 34 -0.92 7.79 -23.25
N GLY A 35 -1.87 7.68 -22.33
CA GLY A 35 -2.99 6.72 -22.40
C GLY A 35 -2.71 5.34 -21.82
N LYS A 36 -1.57 5.15 -21.11
CA LYS A 36 -1.27 3.87 -20.46
C LYS A 36 -2.08 3.70 -19.19
N LYS A 37 -2.53 2.47 -18.93
CA LYS A 37 -3.33 2.13 -17.76
C LYS A 37 -2.45 2.00 -16.52
N VAL A 38 -2.93 2.57 -15.40
CA VAL A 38 -2.42 2.34 -14.05
C VAL A 38 -3.57 1.82 -13.19
N THR A 39 -3.40 0.70 -12.54
CA THR A 39 -4.34 0.20 -11.54
C THR A 39 -3.69 0.17 -10.18
N ILE A 40 -4.44 0.51 -9.15
CA ILE A 40 -3.99 0.48 -7.76
C ILE A 40 -4.99 -0.35 -6.96
N THR A 41 -4.53 -1.46 -6.42
CA THR A 41 -5.34 -2.38 -5.63
C THR A 41 -4.99 -2.22 -4.15
N CYS A 42 -5.99 -1.85 -3.35
CA CYS A 42 -5.90 -1.83 -1.89
C CYS A 42 -5.84 -3.26 -1.37
N ILE A 43 -4.76 -3.63 -0.68
CA ILE A 43 -4.63 -4.96 -0.05
C ILE A 43 -5.05 -4.85 1.42
N LYS A 44 -4.28 -4.18 2.25
CA LYS A 44 -4.57 -3.88 3.65
C LYS A 44 -3.53 -2.93 4.22
N HIS A 45 -3.88 -2.22 5.29
CA HIS A 45 -2.98 -1.40 6.10
C HIS A 45 -2.14 -0.43 5.23
N ALA A 46 -0.89 -0.76 4.94
CA ALA A 46 -0.02 -0.02 4.03
C ALA A 46 0.32 -0.80 2.74
N SER A 47 -0.14 -2.06 2.64
CA SER A 47 0.14 -2.93 1.49
C SER A 47 -0.75 -2.59 0.31
N MET A 48 -0.15 -2.40 -0.85
CA MET A 48 -0.84 -2.16 -2.11
C MET A 48 -0.11 -2.75 -3.31
N GLU A 49 -0.88 -3.18 -4.31
CA GLU A 49 -0.41 -3.58 -5.62
C GLU A 49 -0.68 -2.45 -6.63
N ILE A 50 0.31 -2.13 -7.44
CA ILE A 50 0.19 -1.15 -8.53
C ILE A 50 0.59 -1.86 -9.82
N ASN A 51 -0.32 -1.96 -10.78
CA ASN A 51 0.03 -2.42 -12.12
C ASN A 51 0.10 -1.23 -13.08
N TYR A 52 1.22 -1.09 -13.73
CA TYR A 52 1.44 -0.10 -14.78
C TYR A 52 1.79 -0.80 -16.08
N ASN A 53 0.83 -0.88 -17.01
CA ASN A 53 1.04 -1.43 -18.34
C ASN A 53 1.75 -2.81 -18.33
N GLY A 54 1.37 -3.68 -17.38
CA GLY A 54 1.94 -5.01 -17.17
C GLY A 54 3.20 -5.07 -16.30
N VAL A 55 3.67 -3.95 -15.77
CA VAL A 55 4.71 -3.91 -14.74
C VAL A 55 4.03 -3.99 -13.37
N GLU A 56 4.28 -5.07 -12.63
CA GLU A 56 3.76 -5.31 -11.29
C GLU A 56 4.66 -4.68 -10.23
N ILE A 57 4.08 -3.83 -9.39
CA ILE A 57 4.78 -3.09 -8.34
C ILE A 57 4.06 -3.34 -7.02
N GLU A 58 4.77 -3.89 -6.05
CA GLU A 58 4.26 -4.14 -4.71
C GLU A 58 4.87 -3.16 -3.71
N VAL A 59 4.05 -2.65 -2.82
CA VAL A 59 4.46 -1.73 -1.76
C VAL A 59 4.14 -2.35 -0.42
N ASP A 60 5.14 -2.38 0.46
CA ASP A 60 5.05 -2.87 1.84
C ASP A 60 4.23 -4.19 1.94
N PRO A 61 4.63 -5.27 1.22
CA PRO A 61 3.87 -6.50 1.21
C PRO A 61 3.96 -7.21 2.56
N VAL A 62 2.79 -7.38 3.22
CA VAL A 62 2.65 -8.07 4.51
C VAL A 62 1.58 -9.15 4.42
N GLY A 63 1.98 -10.41 4.64
CA GLY A 63 1.09 -11.58 4.57
C GLY A 63 0.39 -11.88 5.88
N MET A 64 1.11 -12.56 6.78
CA MET A 64 0.55 -13.20 7.97
C MET A 64 0.53 -12.32 9.22
N TRP A 65 1.33 -11.25 9.25
CA TRP A 65 1.48 -10.42 10.45
C TRP A 65 0.25 -9.56 10.79
N LEU A 66 -0.55 -9.22 9.78
CA LEU A 66 -1.76 -8.43 9.93
C LEU A 66 -2.99 -9.21 9.48
N LYS A 67 -4.12 -8.96 10.13
CA LYS A 67 -5.42 -9.51 9.74
C LYS A 67 -6.18 -8.53 8.82
N PRO A 68 -6.92 -9.02 7.82
CA PRO A 68 -6.97 -10.44 7.40
C PRO A 68 -5.63 -10.91 6.83
N GLU A 69 -5.33 -12.19 7.00
CA GLU A 69 -4.14 -12.79 6.38
C GLU A 69 -4.23 -12.67 4.85
N THR A 70 -3.08 -12.37 4.22
CA THR A 70 -2.97 -12.26 2.77
C THR A 70 -2.02 -13.33 2.27
N ASP A 71 -2.51 -14.20 1.38
CA ASP A 71 -1.71 -15.23 0.72
C ASP A 71 -1.06 -14.66 -0.55
N TYR A 72 0.16 -14.19 -0.42
CA TYR A 72 0.91 -13.61 -1.52
C TYR A 72 1.33 -14.63 -2.59
N ALA A 73 1.22 -15.94 -2.35
CA ALA A 73 1.42 -16.94 -3.38
C ALA A 73 0.38 -16.85 -4.52
N THR A 74 -0.77 -16.24 -4.24
CA THR A 74 -1.85 -16.04 -5.22
C THR A 74 -1.71 -14.76 -6.05
N PHE A 75 -0.76 -13.88 -5.68
CA PHE A 75 -0.53 -12.62 -6.38
C PHE A 75 0.41 -12.81 -7.58
N PRO A 76 0.36 -11.90 -8.58
CA PRO A 76 1.35 -11.85 -9.66
C PRO A 76 2.77 -11.71 -9.10
N LYS A 77 3.77 -12.18 -9.85
CA LYS A 77 5.16 -11.94 -9.48
C LYS A 77 5.54 -10.50 -9.75
N ALA A 78 6.08 -9.85 -8.74
CA ALA A 78 6.44 -8.43 -8.80
C ALA A 78 7.67 -8.19 -9.67
N ASN A 79 7.62 -7.13 -10.48
CA ASN A 79 8.78 -6.56 -11.15
C ASN A 79 9.55 -5.63 -10.21
N ILE A 80 8.80 -4.89 -9.37
CA ILE A 80 9.34 -3.93 -8.41
C ILE A 80 8.69 -4.19 -7.05
N ILE A 81 9.50 -4.14 -5.99
CA ILE A 81 9.02 -4.13 -4.61
C ILE A 81 9.60 -2.90 -3.92
N LEU A 82 8.74 -2.08 -3.31
CA LEU A 82 9.13 -0.94 -2.49
C LEU A 82 8.85 -1.28 -1.02
N VAL A 83 9.84 -1.11 -0.15
CA VAL A 83 9.67 -1.26 1.30
C VAL A 83 10.06 0.04 1.97
N THR A 84 9.12 0.66 2.66
CA THR A 84 9.30 1.98 3.27
C THR A 84 10.20 1.92 4.49
N HIS A 85 10.00 0.94 5.37
CA HIS A 85 10.79 0.75 6.59
C HIS A 85 10.67 -0.68 7.16
N GLU A 86 11.36 -0.96 8.27
CA GLU A 86 11.57 -2.31 8.80
C GLU A 86 10.48 -2.82 9.76
N HIS A 87 9.47 -2.03 10.10
CA HIS A 87 8.41 -2.48 11.00
C HIS A 87 7.62 -3.64 10.37
N LYS A 88 7.12 -4.56 11.22
CA LYS A 88 6.51 -5.81 10.78
C LYS A 88 5.21 -5.65 10.00
N ASP A 89 4.55 -4.52 10.13
CA ASP A 89 3.34 -4.14 9.40
C ASP A 89 3.63 -3.52 8.03
N HIS A 90 4.92 -3.35 7.68
CA HIS A 90 5.41 -2.89 6.36
C HIS A 90 6.41 -3.85 5.71
N PHE A 91 7.09 -4.68 6.50
CA PHE A 91 8.15 -5.55 6.02
C PHE A 91 7.90 -7.00 6.45
N ASP A 92 7.48 -7.84 5.52
CA ASP A 92 7.33 -9.29 5.70
C ASP A 92 8.19 -10.05 4.68
N ARG A 93 9.25 -10.69 5.19
CA ARG A 93 10.18 -11.46 4.35
C ARG A 93 9.51 -12.62 3.63
N ALA A 94 8.50 -13.27 4.25
CA ALA A 94 7.79 -14.37 3.65
C ALA A 94 6.95 -13.89 2.47
N ALA A 95 6.18 -12.80 2.64
CA ALA A 95 5.42 -12.18 1.55
C ALA A 95 6.32 -11.79 0.37
N ILE A 96 7.46 -11.13 0.64
CA ILE A 96 8.43 -10.77 -0.39
C ILE A 96 8.96 -12.02 -1.12
N HIS A 97 9.24 -13.11 -0.39
CA HIS A 97 9.71 -14.36 -1.01
C HIS A 97 8.68 -14.97 -1.95
N GLU A 98 7.40 -14.87 -1.60
CA GLU A 98 6.31 -15.42 -2.44
C GLU A 98 6.14 -14.66 -3.76
N ILE A 99 6.31 -13.33 -3.77
CA ILE A 99 6.04 -12.52 -4.96
C ILE A 99 7.27 -12.20 -5.79
N ARG A 100 8.49 -12.33 -5.26
CA ARG A 100 9.71 -12.01 -6.01
C ARG A 100 10.12 -13.11 -6.98
N THR A 101 10.87 -12.71 -7.99
CA THR A 101 11.69 -13.56 -8.88
C THR A 101 13.15 -13.12 -8.81
N PRO A 102 14.10 -13.83 -9.43
CA PRO A 102 15.47 -13.34 -9.57
C PRO A 102 15.60 -12.01 -10.33
N ALA A 103 14.61 -11.66 -11.15
CA ALA A 103 14.58 -10.41 -11.91
C ALA A 103 13.90 -9.24 -11.17
N THR A 104 13.29 -9.48 -10.01
CA THR A 104 12.59 -8.44 -9.23
C THR A 104 13.58 -7.44 -8.66
N SER A 105 13.34 -6.15 -8.89
CA SER A 105 14.08 -5.06 -8.25
C SER A 105 13.40 -4.70 -6.93
N ILE A 106 14.12 -4.85 -5.81
CA ILE A 106 13.60 -4.55 -4.46
C ILE A 106 14.30 -3.30 -3.96
N TYR A 107 13.55 -2.23 -3.69
CA TYR A 107 14.07 -0.98 -3.14
C TYR A 107 13.74 -0.88 -1.66
N VAL A 108 14.75 -0.59 -0.85
CA VAL A 108 14.66 -0.62 0.61
C VAL A 108 15.47 0.52 1.23
N ASN A 109 15.21 0.87 2.49
CA ASN A 109 16.10 1.72 3.27
C ASN A 109 17.25 0.89 3.90
N GLN A 110 18.19 1.55 4.54
CA GLN A 110 19.33 0.90 5.17
C GLN A 110 18.93 -0.03 6.33
N ALA A 111 17.87 0.30 7.07
CA ALA A 111 17.39 -0.53 8.19
C ALA A 111 16.80 -1.85 7.69
N VAL A 112 15.93 -1.82 6.67
CA VAL A 112 15.39 -3.02 6.01
C VAL A 112 16.54 -3.87 5.45
N PHE A 113 17.52 -3.26 4.76
CA PHE A 113 18.67 -3.98 4.24
C PHE A 113 19.46 -4.67 5.36
N GLY A 114 19.61 -4.02 6.52
CA GLY A 114 20.25 -4.61 7.69
C GLY A 114 19.63 -5.94 8.12
N HIS A 115 18.31 -6.03 8.04
CA HIS A 115 17.54 -7.24 8.38
C HIS A 115 17.42 -8.24 7.22
N PHE A 116 17.19 -7.76 6.01
CA PHE A 116 16.86 -8.60 4.85
C PHE A 116 18.08 -9.08 4.08
N ARG A 117 19.17 -8.29 4.09
CA ARG A 117 20.42 -8.56 3.35
C ARG A 117 20.21 -8.73 1.85
N ASN A 118 19.15 -8.11 1.31
CA ASN A 118 18.81 -8.09 -0.10
C ASN A 118 18.14 -6.77 -0.46
N GLY A 119 18.18 -6.40 -1.74
CA GLY A 119 17.59 -5.17 -2.26
C GLY A 119 18.60 -4.07 -2.54
N LEU A 120 18.12 -3.05 -3.21
CA LEU A 120 18.85 -1.83 -3.58
C LEU A 120 18.56 -0.78 -2.51
N VAL A 121 19.56 -0.39 -1.76
CA VAL A 121 19.41 0.63 -0.72
C VAL A 121 19.17 1.99 -1.36
N MET A 122 18.16 2.69 -0.86
CA MET A 122 17.87 4.10 -1.16
C MET A 122 17.85 4.91 0.13
N GLN A 123 18.46 6.08 0.07
CA GLN A 123 18.40 7.11 1.12
C GLN A 123 17.46 8.24 0.67
N ASN A 124 16.96 9.03 1.63
CA ASN A 124 16.15 10.20 1.29
C ASN A 124 16.90 11.11 0.31
N GLY A 125 16.25 11.47 -0.81
CA GLY A 125 16.82 12.23 -1.91
C GLY A 125 17.36 11.38 -3.07
N ASP A 126 17.50 10.07 -2.90
CA ASP A 126 17.93 9.19 -3.98
C ASP A 126 16.84 9.04 -5.05
N VAL A 127 17.29 9.02 -6.31
CA VAL A 127 16.43 8.79 -7.49
C VAL A 127 16.98 7.59 -8.26
N ARG A 128 16.11 6.65 -8.60
CA ARG A 128 16.45 5.48 -9.42
C ARG A 128 15.52 5.39 -10.62
N LYS A 129 16.13 5.18 -11.78
CA LYS A 129 15.41 4.92 -13.03
C LYS A 129 15.32 3.42 -13.25
N TYR A 130 14.10 2.88 -13.21
CA TYR A 130 13.84 1.46 -13.51
C TYR A 130 13.72 1.20 -15.01
N ALA A 131 12.95 2.06 -15.72
CA ALA A 131 12.77 2.02 -17.15
C ALA A 131 12.74 3.46 -17.71
N SER A 132 12.60 3.61 -19.03
CA SER A 132 12.56 4.93 -19.66
C SER A 132 11.47 5.85 -19.12
N ASP A 133 10.35 5.26 -18.69
CA ASP A 133 9.14 5.90 -18.20
C ASP A 133 8.78 5.55 -16.75
N ILE A 134 9.67 4.85 -16.02
CA ILE A 134 9.49 4.51 -14.59
C ILE A 134 10.66 5.05 -13.78
N THR A 135 10.36 5.93 -12.83
CA THR A 135 11.32 6.51 -11.90
C THR A 135 10.82 6.36 -10.46
N ILE A 136 11.72 6.07 -9.54
CA ILE A 136 11.46 5.91 -8.11
C ILE A 136 12.33 6.93 -7.36
N GLU A 137 11.71 7.80 -6.57
CA GLU A 137 12.39 8.78 -5.71
C GLU A 137 12.14 8.38 -4.25
N ALA A 138 13.18 8.29 -3.44
CA ALA A 138 13.05 8.13 -2.00
C ALA A 138 12.97 9.50 -1.34
N VAL A 139 11.93 9.74 -0.56
CA VAL A 139 11.69 11.00 0.15
C VAL A 139 11.66 10.76 1.67
N PRO A 140 11.88 11.79 2.51
CA PRO A 140 11.83 11.62 3.96
C PRO A 140 10.47 11.15 4.46
N ALA A 141 10.49 10.25 5.44
CA ALA A 141 9.36 9.84 6.25
C ALA A 141 9.82 9.79 7.72
N TYR A 142 9.18 10.59 8.59
CA TYR A 142 9.54 10.64 10.02
C TYR A 142 8.49 11.36 10.85
N ASN A 143 8.57 11.21 12.18
CA ASN A 143 7.71 11.92 13.11
C ASN A 143 8.39 13.18 13.66
N THR A 144 7.62 14.27 13.74
CA THR A 144 8.05 15.58 14.25
C THR A 144 7.74 15.77 15.74
N THR A 145 6.67 15.13 16.22
CA THR A 145 6.26 15.15 17.64
C THR A 145 7.34 14.47 18.50
N PRO A 146 7.92 15.15 19.50
CA PRO A 146 9.06 14.62 20.25
C PRO A 146 8.84 13.22 20.83
N GLU A 147 7.65 12.95 21.38
CA GLU A 147 7.29 11.67 22.00
C GLU A 147 7.06 10.55 20.96
N HIS A 148 6.91 10.90 19.69
CA HIS A 148 6.66 9.95 18.59
C HIS A 148 7.91 9.68 17.74
N GLN A 149 8.98 10.48 17.86
CA GLN A 149 10.20 10.31 17.06
C GLN A 149 10.89 8.95 17.27
N GLN A 150 10.66 8.31 18.42
CA GLN A 150 11.16 6.96 18.68
C GLN A 150 10.60 5.91 17.71
N PHE A 151 9.38 6.11 17.18
CA PHE A 151 8.78 5.19 16.22
C PHE A 151 9.38 5.38 14.82
N HIS A 152 9.49 6.64 14.37
CA HIS A 152 10.00 6.99 13.05
C HIS A 152 10.96 8.19 13.17
N PRO A 153 12.26 7.92 13.47
CA PRO A 153 13.27 8.98 13.60
C PRO A 153 13.61 9.57 12.22
N LYS A 154 13.94 10.85 12.19
CA LYS A 154 14.36 11.54 10.96
C LYS A 154 15.58 10.89 10.31
N GLY A 155 15.51 10.65 9.01
CA GLY A 155 16.61 10.16 8.18
C GLY A 155 16.76 8.63 8.15
N ARG A 156 15.86 7.86 8.80
CA ARG A 156 15.86 6.39 8.77
C ARG A 156 14.95 5.84 7.68
N ASP A 157 13.71 6.31 7.63
CA ASP A 157 12.65 5.73 6.83
C ASP A 157 12.45 6.47 5.51
N ASN A 158 11.92 5.78 4.52
CA ASN A 158 11.60 6.33 3.21
C ASN A 158 10.08 6.37 2.99
N GLY A 159 9.58 7.52 2.49
CA GLY A 159 8.47 7.52 1.56
C GLY A 159 8.99 7.34 0.15
N TYR A 160 8.10 7.14 -0.81
CA TYR A 160 8.47 7.02 -2.22
C TYR A 160 7.58 7.88 -3.10
N ILE A 161 8.18 8.48 -4.14
CA ILE A 161 7.44 9.03 -5.28
C ILE A 161 7.73 8.14 -6.48
N LEU A 162 6.68 7.45 -6.94
CA LEU A 162 6.73 6.61 -8.13
C LEU A 162 6.18 7.42 -9.31
N THR A 163 7.01 7.63 -10.33
CA THR A 163 6.59 8.31 -11.56
C THR A 163 6.46 7.29 -12.69
N LEU A 164 5.26 7.18 -13.25
CA LEU A 164 4.88 6.23 -14.30
C LEU A 164 4.41 7.05 -15.53
N ASP A 165 5.26 7.21 -16.53
CA ASP A 165 4.94 8.02 -17.72
C ASP A 165 4.36 9.40 -17.35
N GLY A 166 4.98 10.06 -16.37
CA GLY A 166 4.57 11.37 -15.85
C GLY A 166 3.37 11.33 -14.88
N PHE A 167 2.75 10.18 -14.62
CA PHE A 167 1.75 9.99 -13.57
C PHE A 167 2.49 9.75 -12.25
N ARG A 168 2.28 10.64 -11.27
CA ARG A 168 3.06 10.65 -10.02
C ARG A 168 2.24 10.14 -8.82
N ILE A 169 2.75 9.12 -8.15
CA ILE A 169 2.15 8.52 -6.96
C ILE A 169 3.08 8.77 -5.78
N TYR A 170 2.59 9.47 -4.76
CA TYR A 170 3.30 9.64 -3.49
C TYR A 170 2.80 8.64 -2.46
N ILE A 171 3.70 7.83 -1.95
CA ILE A 171 3.49 6.84 -0.89
C ILE A 171 4.30 7.34 0.31
N ALA A 172 3.61 7.89 1.32
CA ALA A 172 4.29 8.62 2.39
C ALA A 172 5.14 7.73 3.32
N GLY A 173 4.81 6.43 3.43
CA GLY A 173 5.33 5.60 4.51
C GLY A 173 4.78 6.06 5.85
N ASP A 174 5.40 5.69 6.95
CA ASP A 174 5.01 6.14 8.27
C ASP A 174 5.68 7.47 8.61
N THR A 175 4.89 8.51 8.71
CA THR A 175 5.35 9.89 8.88
C THR A 175 4.25 10.76 9.49
N GLU A 176 4.63 11.83 10.16
CA GLU A 176 3.76 12.99 10.40
C GLU A 176 3.85 13.99 9.23
N ASP A 177 3.14 15.12 9.32
CA ASP A 177 3.13 16.20 8.31
C ASP A 177 4.44 17.01 8.37
N ILE A 178 5.47 16.49 7.76
CA ILE A 178 6.82 17.04 7.77
C ILE A 178 6.99 18.25 6.82
N PRO A 179 7.91 19.20 7.13
CA PRO A 179 8.16 20.38 6.29
C PRO A 179 8.53 20.06 4.85
N GLU A 180 9.26 18.96 4.61
CA GLU A 180 9.70 18.51 3.29
C GLU A 180 8.54 18.16 2.36
N MET A 181 7.32 17.96 2.87
CA MET A 181 6.12 17.78 2.03
C MET A 181 5.82 19.01 1.17
N ALA A 182 6.33 20.19 1.55
CA ALA A 182 6.21 21.41 0.74
C ALA A 182 6.96 21.32 -0.61
N ASP A 183 7.95 20.43 -0.72
CA ASP A 183 8.71 20.21 -1.95
C ASP A 183 8.10 19.12 -2.85
N ILE A 184 7.13 18.36 -2.35
CA ILE A 184 6.41 17.32 -3.09
C ILE A 184 5.32 17.98 -3.95
N LYS A 185 5.49 17.94 -5.28
CA LYS A 185 4.65 18.64 -6.24
C LYS A 185 4.10 17.72 -7.32
N ASP A 186 3.03 18.20 -7.96
CA ASP A 186 2.43 17.56 -9.14
C ASP A 186 2.02 16.10 -8.91
N ILE A 187 1.44 15.82 -7.74
CA ILE A 187 1.02 14.48 -7.34
C ILE A 187 -0.39 14.18 -7.87
N ASP A 188 -0.49 13.11 -8.65
CA ASP A 188 -1.78 12.60 -9.14
C ASP A 188 -2.50 11.80 -8.03
N VAL A 189 -1.76 10.95 -7.30
CA VAL A 189 -2.29 10.13 -6.20
C VAL A 189 -1.36 10.22 -5.00
N ALA A 190 -1.90 10.47 -3.82
CA ALA A 190 -1.14 10.40 -2.56
C ALA A 190 -1.76 9.38 -1.61
N PHE A 191 -0.88 8.63 -0.93
CA PHE A 191 -1.20 7.78 0.22
C PHE A 191 -0.62 8.42 1.47
N LEU A 192 -1.50 8.87 2.40
CA LEU A 192 -1.10 9.50 3.65
C LEU A 192 -1.57 8.68 4.84
N PRO A 193 -0.67 8.30 5.79
CA PRO A 193 -1.02 7.50 6.93
C PRO A 193 -1.75 8.33 7.98
N CYS A 194 -2.64 7.70 8.75
CA CYS A 194 -3.42 8.40 9.78
C CYS A 194 -3.71 7.51 10.99
N ASN A 195 -2.68 7.20 11.77
CA ASN A 195 -2.79 6.31 12.93
C ASN A 195 -1.89 6.75 14.09
N GLN A 196 -2.47 7.46 15.06
CA GLN A 196 -1.73 7.86 16.26
C GLN A 196 -1.45 6.68 17.20
N PRO A 197 -0.31 6.67 17.91
CA PRO A 197 0.74 7.70 17.96
C PRO A 197 1.86 7.52 16.91
N TYR A 198 1.67 6.63 15.95
CA TYR A 198 2.73 6.19 15.02
C TYR A 198 2.90 7.13 13.83
N THR A 199 1.79 7.71 13.35
CA THR A 199 1.75 8.54 12.16
C THR A 199 0.88 9.79 12.39
N MET A 200 0.26 10.35 11.36
CA MET A 200 -0.53 11.58 11.44
C MET A 200 -1.80 11.45 12.29
N THR A 201 -2.19 12.54 12.93
CA THR A 201 -3.57 12.79 13.31
C THR A 201 -4.42 13.09 12.07
N VAL A 202 -5.75 13.13 12.23
CA VAL A 202 -6.66 13.60 11.17
C VAL A 202 -6.27 15.01 10.70
N ASP A 203 -5.97 15.92 11.62
CA ASP A 203 -5.62 17.32 11.31
C ASP A 203 -4.29 17.43 10.58
N GLN A 204 -3.28 16.66 10.98
CA GLN A 204 -1.99 16.56 10.27
C GLN A 204 -2.16 15.99 8.86
N CYS A 205 -2.99 14.96 8.69
CA CYS A 205 -3.27 14.40 7.36
C CYS A 205 -3.98 15.42 6.44
N VAL A 206 -4.93 16.17 6.98
CA VAL A 206 -5.59 17.29 6.28
C VAL A 206 -4.59 18.38 5.91
N ASN A 207 -3.67 18.74 6.82
CA ASN A 207 -2.63 19.72 6.58
C ASN A 207 -1.66 19.25 5.48
N ALA A 208 -1.15 18.03 5.58
CA ALA A 208 -0.30 17.42 4.56
C ALA A 208 -0.98 17.42 3.18
N ALA A 209 -2.25 17.03 3.10
CA ALA A 209 -3.01 17.04 1.87
C ALA A 209 -3.14 18.46 1.26
N LYS A 210 -3.33 19.48 2.10
CA LYS A 210 -3.39 20.89 1.66
C LYS A 210 -2.03 21.43 1.17
N ILE A 211 -0.93 20.94 1.73
CA ILE A 211 0.44 21.30 1.31
C ILE A 211 0.77 20.64 -0.03
N ILE A 212 0.56 19.33 -0.15
CA ILE A 212 0.91 18.51 -1.33
C ILE A 212 -0.04 18.78 -2.50
N LYS A 213 -1.35 18.97 -2.20
CA LYS A 213 -2.45 19.15 -3.16
C LYS A 213 -2.52 18.04 -4.20
N PRO A 214 -2.60 16.77 -3.79
CA PRO A 214 -2.75 15.68 -4.75
C PRO A 214 -4.13 15.77 -5.44
N LYS A 215 -4.26 15.22 -6.66
CA LYS A 215 -5.58 15.12 -7.31
C LYS A 215 -6.48 14.11 -6.58
N VAL A 216 -5.89 12.99 -6.16
CA VAL A 216 -6.58 11.93 -5.40
C VAL A 216 -5.79 11.65 -4.12
N LEU A 217 -6.51 11.54 -2.99
CA LEU A 217 -5.96 11.17 -1.70
C LEU A 217 -6.57 9.85 -1.21
N PHE A 218 -5.73 8.90 -0.89
CA PHE A 218 -6.08 7.70 -0.13
C PHE A 218 -5.53 7.82 1.30
N PRO A 219 -6.36 8.08 2.32
CA PRO A 219 -5.96 7.80 3.69
C PRO A 219 -5.71 6.30 3.84
N TYR A 220 -4.54 5.92 4.37
CA TYR A 220 -4.16 4.53 4.57
C TYR A 220 -3.53 4.34 5.96
N HIS A 221 -3.20 3.12 6.37
CA HIS A 221 -2.61 2.84 7.68
C HIS A 221 -3.38 3.54 8.82
N TYR A 222 -4.71 3.41 8.86
CA TYR A 222 -5.54 4.25 9.73
C TYR A 222 -6.25 3.49 10.87
N ASN A 223 -6.20 2.15 10.90
CA ASN A 223 -6.88 1.33 11.92
C ASN A 223 -8.30 1.86 12.23
N ASP A 224 -8.55 2.29 13.47
CA ASP A 224 -9.85 2.82 13.91
C ASP A 224 -9.95 4.35 13.83
N THR A 225 -8.96 5.03 13.25
CA THR A 225 -9.00 6.49 13.04
C THR A 225 -10.21 6.87 12.17
N PRO A 226 -10.99 7.88 12.55
CA PRO A 226 -12.19 8.26 11.82
C PRO A 226 -11.85 9.05 10.54
N VAL A 227 -11.25 8.37 9.54
CA VAL A 227 -10.75 8.99 8.29
C VAL A 227 -11.83 9.67 7.44
N HIS A 228 -13.12 9.38 7.67
CA HIS A 228 -14.21 10.15 7.05
C HIS A 228 -14.15 11.65 7.40
N LYS A 229 -13.55 12.03 8.54
CA LYS A 229 -13.33 13.44 8.91
C LYS A 229 -12.36 14.13 7.96
N ILE A 230 -11.39 13.40 7.38
CA ILE A 230 -10.47 13.93 6.36
C ILE A 230 -11.25 14.33 5.11
N SER A 231 -12.14 13.46 4.62
CA SER A 231 -13.00 13.73 3.48
C SER A 231 -13.92 14.94 3.74
N MET A 232 -14.48 15.05 4.94
CA MET A 232 -15.29 16.22 5.32
C MET A 232 -14.48 17.52 5.36
N ALA A 233 -13.26 17.49 5.94
CA ALA A 233 -12.41 18.68 6.10
C ALA A 233 -11.80 19.15 4.75
N LEU A 234 -11.69 18.26 3.77
CA LEU A 234 -11.19 18.56 2.42
C LEU A 234 -12.32 18.78 1.41
N ALA A 235 -13.59 18.79 1.83
CA ALA A 235 -14.71 19.09 0.95
C ALA A 235 -14.53 20.47 0.31
N GLY A 236 -14.67 20.53 -1.02
CA GLY A 236 -14.47 21.78 -1.80
C GLY A 236 -13.02 22.17 -2.05
N SER A 237 -12.03 21.41 -1.58
CA SER A 237 -10.60 21.70 -1.83
C SER A 237 -10.13 21.34 -3.24
N GLY A 238 -10.91 20.57 -4.00
CA GLY A 238 -10.52 20.02 -5.30
C GLY A 238 -9.77 18.68 -5.21
N ILE A 239 -9.54 18.16 -3.99
CA ILE A 239 -8.90 16.85 -3.75
C ILE A 239 -10.00 15.78 -3.69
N ASP A 240 -9.89 14.74 -4.53
CA ASP A 240 -10.77 13.55 -4.48
C ASP A 240 -10.29 12.59 -3.38
N VAL A 241 -10.97 12.59 -2.23
CA VAL A 241 -10.62 11.72 -1.09
C VAL A 241 -11.32 10.38 -1.23
N ARG A 242 -10.55 9.31 -1.42
CA ARG A 242 -11.04 7.94 -1.59
C ARG A 242 -10.69 7.08 -0.39
N ILE A 243 -11.67 6.75 0.44
CA ILE A 243 -11.48 5.83 1.56
C ILE A 243 -11.58 4.39 1.05
N ARG A 244 -10.56 3.58 1.33
CA ARG A 244 -10.48 2.15 1.03
C ARG A 244 -10.24 1.39 2.33
N ASN A 245 -10.26 0.06 2.31
CA ASN A 245 -10.03 -0.73 3.52
C ASN A 245 -8.53 -0.90 3.80
N TYR A 246 -7.88 0.17 4.21
CA TYR A 246 -6.48 0.21 4.66
C TYR A 246 -6.37 0.24 6.20
N LYS A 247 -7.21 -0.54 6.88
CA LYS A 247 -7.12 -0.74 8.32
C LYS A 247 -5.94 -1.61 8.71
#